data_4520a6d02b39ff71391c11b324a4df71
#
_entry.id   4520a6d02b39ff71391c11b324a4df71
#
_cell.length_a   1.000
_cell.length_b   1.000
_cell.length_c   1.000
_cell.angle_alpha   90.00
_cell.angle_beta   90.00
_cell.angle_gamma   90.00
#
_symmetry.space_group_name_H-M   'P 1'
#
loop_
_entity.id
_entity.type
_entity.pdbx_description
1 polymer ?
#
loop_
_entity_poly.entity_id
_entity_poly.type
_entity_poly.pdbx_seq_one_letter_code
_entity_poly.pdbx_strand_id
1 'polypeptide(L)'
;MVNNDVIIKALLRGFETDEKDLYTNCALVFAYNGTGKTRLSYDFAHYGREEGSPQHTLYYNAYTEDIFTWDNDLHRLLINQSASLIQGLAGYNFTGKLRKYLQVFADIDFDFHYDENSPEIPDYVVFSKKVTHRVKLNGEWTEVEDEIENIKISRGEERLFVWCFFRCILDQVINGNEAYKDIKYLSIDAPMSSLDDNNVIAFAEQL
;
A
#
# COMPACT_ATOMS: atom_id res chain seq x y z
N MET A 1 16.07 -22.34 -16.01
CA MET A 1 15.56 -21.12 -15.39
C MET A 1 15.25 -20.14 -16.52
N VAL A 2 14.03 -19.64 -16.61
CA VAL A 2 13.72 -18.59 -17.60
C VAL A 2 14.51 -17.36 -17.17
N ASN A 3 15.21 -16.76 -18.11
CA ASN A 3 15.97 -15.54 -17.85
C ASN A 3 15.00 -14.36 -17.82
N ASN A 4 14.70 -13.83 -16.62
CA ASN A 4 13.77 -12.72 -16.42
C ASN A 4 14.20 -11.47 -17.24
N ASP A 5 15.48 -11.28 -17.51
CA ASP A 5 15.99 -10.19 -18.34
C ASP A 5 15.33 -10.11 -19.72
N VAL A 6 15.07 -11.25 -20.35
CA VAL A 6 14.45 -11.28 -21.68
C VAL A 6 13.02 -10.78 -21.59
N ILE A 7 12.29 -11.20 -20.56
CA ILE A 7 10.90 -10.78 -20.32
C ILE A 7 10.86 -9.29 -19.98
N ILE A 8 11.73 -8.84 -19.07
CA ILE A 8 11.80 -7.44 -18.64
C ILE A 8 12.12 -6.53 -19.83
N LYS A 9 13.11 -6.88 -20.65
CA LYS A 9 13.42 -6.10 -21.86
C LYS A 9 12.27 -6.06 -22.85
N ALA A 10 11.51 -7.13 -22.98
CA ALA A 10 10.32 -7.14 -23.84
C ALA A 10 9.21 -6.23 -23.30
N LEU A 11 8.96 -6.23 -21.99
CA LEU A 11 8.00 -5.34 -21.32
C LEU A 11 8.40 -3.86 -21.50
N LEU A 12 9.65 -3.53 -21.21
CA LEU A 12 10.16 -2.15 -21.35
C LEU A 12 10.06 -1.64 -22.79
N ARG A 13 10.42 -2.46 -23.79
CA ARG A 13 10.24 -2.10 -25.19
C ARG A 13 8.77 -1.87 -25.55
N GLY A 14 7.83 -2.67 -24.99
CA GLY A 14 6.41 -2.49 -25.19
C GLY A 14 5.89 -1.17 -24.64
N PHE A 15 6.44 -0.67 -23.54
CA PHE A 15 6.07 0.62 -22.93
C PHE A 15 6.70 1.83 -23.65
N GLU A 16 7.83 1.65 -24.34
CA GLU A 16 8.58 2.72 -25.00
C GLU A 16 8.20 2.92 -26.48
N THR A 17 7.37 2.05 -27.05
CA THR A 17 6.97 2.18 -28.46
C THR A 17 5.95 3.31 -28.66
N ASP A 18 6.35 4.32 -29.45
CA ASP A 18 5.53 5.46 -29.89
C ASP A 18 4.42 5.07 -30.90
N GLU A 19 4.18 3.81 -31.14
CA GLU A 19 3.08 3.37 -31.99
C GLU A 19 1.74 3.67 -31.31
N LYS A 20 1.16 4.79 -31.70
CA LYS A 20 -0.11 5.33 -31.19
C LYS A 20 -1.31 4.37 -31.27
N ASP A 21 -1.15 3.23 -31.90
CA ASP A 21 -2.22 2.22 -32.08
C ASP A 21 -2.14 1.05 -31.08
N LEU A 22 -1.07 0.94 -30.29
CA LEU A 22 -0.96 -0.06 -29.23
C LEU A 22 -1.02 0.65 -27.87
N TYR A 23 -2.20 0.77 -27.30
CA TYR A 23 -2.45 1.25 -25.94
C TYR A 23 -1.93 0.25 -24.90
N THR A 24 -0.66 -0.05 -24.88
CA THR A 24 -0.07 -0.99 -23.93
C THR A 24 0.73 -0.26 -22.87
N ASN A 25 0.06 0.66 -22.17
CA ASN A 25 0.63 1.20 -20.94
C ASN A 25 0.49 0.22 -19.75
N CYS A 26 -0.09 -0.96 -19.97
CA CYS A 26 -0.34 -1.97 -18.95
C CYS A 26 0.00 -3.37 -19.48
N ALA A 27 0.78 -4.14 -18.70
CA ALA A 27 1.05 -5.55 -18.96
C ALA A 27 0.51 -6.41 -17.82
N LEU A 28 -0.35 -7.37 -18.13
CA LEU A 28 -0.86 -8.36 -17.18
C LEU A 28 -0.08 -9.67 -17.31
N VAL A 29 0.52 -10.12 -16.22
CA VAL A 29 1.30 -11.35 -16.18
C VAL A 29 0.53 -12.43 -15.42
N PHE A 30 0.06 -13.43 -16.14
CA PHE A 30 -0.62 -14.59 -15.57
C PHE A 30 0.32 -15.80 -15.55
N ALA A 31 0.45 -16.43 -14.40
CA ALA A 31 1.18 -17.68 -14.26
C ALA A 31 0.73 -18.45 -13.01
N TYR A 32 0.98 -19.76 -12.98
CA TYR A 32 0.67 -20.58 -11.82
C TYR A 32 1.47 -20.20 -10.57
N ASN A 33 1.01 -20.62 -9.40
CA ASN A 33 1.76 -20.41 -8.17
C ASN A 33 3.11 -21.16 -8.23
N GLY A 34 4.16 -20.56 -7.68
CA GLY A 34 5.51 -21.13 -7.70
C GLY A 34 6.28 -20.93 -9.02
N THR A 35 5.72 -20.29 -10.04
CA THR A 35 6.42 -20.06 -11.33
C THR A 35 7.38 -18.87 -11.32
N GLY A 36 7.41 -18.08 -10.24
CA GLY A 36 8.34 -16.96 -10.10
C GLY A 36 7.76 -15.59 -10.46
N LYS A 37 6.41 -15.39 -10.40
CA LYS A 37 5.77 -14.08 -10.63
C LYS A 37 6.38 -12.98 -9.75
N THR A 38 6.42 -13.22 -8.45
CA THR A 38 6.99 -12.26 -7.47
C THR A 38 8.45 -11.95 -7.77
N ARG A 39 9.23 -12.96 -8.16
CA ARG A 39 10.62 -12.74 -8.57
C ARG A 39 10.72 -11.90 -9.82
N LEU A 40 9.88 -12.14 -10.83
CA LEU A 40 9.86 -11.33 -12.05
C LEU A 40 9.48 -9.87 -11.72
N SER A 41 8.48 -9.67 -10.89
CA SER A 41 8.04 -8.34 -10.45
C SER A 41 9.14 -7.60 -9.68
N TYR A 42 9.82 -8.30 -8.77
CA TYR A 42 10.97 -7.77 -8.04
C TYR A 42 12.14 -7.44 -8.98
N ASP A 43 12.52 -8.36 -9.88
CA ASP A 43 13.61 -8.14 -10.84
C ASP A 43 13.28 -6.97 -11.79
N PHE A 44 12.01 -6.80 -12.19
CA PHE A 44 11.54 -5.64 -12.97
C PHE A 44 11.71 -4.33 -12.19
N ALA A 45 11.28 -4.32 -10.93
CA ALA A 45 11.36 -3.13 -10.08
C ALA A 45 12.80 -2.65 -9.84
N HIS A 46 13.75 -3.57 -9.89
CA HIS A 46 15.19 -3.29 -9.67
C HIS A 46 16.03 -3.31 -10.95
N TYR A 47 15.39 -3.49 -12.12
CA TYR A 47 16.08 -3.61 -13.39
C TYR A 47 16.86 -2.34 -13.75
N GLY A 48 18.15 -2.51 -14.08
CA GLY A 48 19.02 -1.40 -14.44
C GLY A 48 19.39 -0.46 -13.30
N ARG A 49 19.04 -0.80 -12.05
CA ARG A 49 19.36 0.00 -10.88
C ARG A 49 20.78 -0.27 -10.41
N GLU A 50 21.59 0.77 -10.35
CA GLU A 50 22.87 0.77 -9.66
C GLU A 50 22.67 1.18 -8.19
N GLU A 51 23.57 0.77 -7.30
CA GLU A 51 23.54 1.14 -5.90
C GLU A 51 23.60 2.67 -5.76
N GLY A 52 22.61 3.25 -5.03
CA GLY A 52 22.49 4.71 -4.86
C GLY A 52 21.78 5.46 -6.00
N SER A 53 21.37 4.77 -7.09
CA SER A 53 20.58 5.42 -8.16
C SER A 53 19.12 5.65 -7.74
N PRO A 54 18.43 6.67 -8.30
CA PRO A 54 17.00 6.89 -8.06
C PRO A 54 16.16 5.66 -8.38
N GLN A 55 15.05 5.50 -7.67
CA GLN A 55 14.09 4.45 -7.94
C GLN A 55 13.21 4.85 -9.12
N HIS A 56 13.15 4.03 -10.17
CA HIS A 56 12.36 4.29 -11.37
C HIS A 56 11.01 3.56 -11.39
N THR A 57 10.82 2.60 -10.49
CA THR A 57 9.60 1.78 -10.40
C THR A 57 9.00 1.89 -9.01
N LEU A 58 7.75 2.30 -8.95
CA LEU A 58 6.94 2.14 -7.74
C LEU A 58 6.52 0.66 -7.67
N TYR A 59 6.98 -0.04 -6.66
CA TYR A 59 6.74 -1.48 -6.51
C TYR A 59 5.81 -1.75 -5.32
N TYR A 60 4.69 -2.38 -5.60
CA TYR A 60 3.78 -2.92 -4.59
C TYR A 60 3.87 -4.44 -4.56
N ASN A 61 4.07 -4.96 -3.37
CA ASN A 61 3.91 -6.38 -3.05
C ASN A 61 3.02 -6.50 -1.82
N ALA A 62 2.03 -7.36 -1.84
CA ALA A 62 1.14 -7.60 -0.70
C ALA A 62 1.85 -8.09 0.58
N TYR A 63 3.11 -8.46 0.47
CA TYR A 63 3.98 -8.91 1.57
C TYR A 63 5.08 -7.89 1.90
N THR A 64 4.82 -6.58 1.70
CA THR A 64 5.81 -5.50 1.93
C THR A 64 6.16 -5.35 3.41
N GLU A 65 6.88 -6.32 3.94
CA GLU A 65 7.54 -6.22 5.27
C GLU A 65 8.63 -5.13 5.30
N ASP A 66 9.04 -4.63 4.13
CA ASP A 66 10.10 -3.61 4.03
C ASP A 66 9.65 -2.22 4.53
N ILE A 67 8.35 -1.92 4.46
CA ILE A 67 7.80 -0.62 4.87
C ILE A 67 7.13 -0.71 6.24
N PHE A 68 6.44 -1.80 6.51
CA PHE A 68 5.64 -1.98 7.72
C PHE A 68 6.02 -3.26 8.46
N THR A 69 6.05 -3.18 9.79
CA THR A 69 6.28 -4.33 10.67
C THR A 69 5.29 -4.31 11.83
N TRP A 70 4.55 -5.39 12.03
CA TRP A 70 3.59 -5.49 13.14
C TRP A 70 4.28 -5.76 14.47
N ASP A 71 4.05 -4.88 15.44
CA ASP A 71 4.44 -5.07 16.84
C ASP A 71 3.28 -5.72 17.60
N ASN A 72 3.41 -7.02 17.90
CA ASN A 72 2.36 -7.78 18.57
C ASN A 72 2.16 -7.41 20.05
N ASP A 73 3.18 -6.88 20.71
CA ASP A 73 3.13 -6.58 22.14
C ASP A 73 2.39 -5.26 22.39
N LEU A 74 2.58 -4.29 21.51
CA LEU A 74 2.00 -2.96 21.63
C LEU A 74 0.83 -2.72 20.67
N HIS A 75 0.39 -3.74 19.90
CA HIS A 75 -0.70 -3.68 18.93
C HIS A 75 -0.60 -2.48 17.97
N ARG A 76 0.57 -2.27 17.41
CA ARG A 76 0.85 -1.15 16.50
C ARG A 76 1.60 -1.62 15.26
N LEU A 77 1.44 -0.87 14.18
CA LEU A 77 2.14 -1.11 12.93
C LEU A 77 3.30 -0.12 12.81
N LEU A 78 4.53 -0.62 12.97
CA LEU A 78 5.76 0.17 12.85
C LEU A 78 6.00 0.54 11.39
N ILE A 79 6.50 1.75 11.15
CA ILE A 79 6.83 2.28 9.83
C ILE A 79 8.35 2.38 9.71
N ASN A 80 8.90 1.77 8.65
CA ASN A 80 10.31 1.92 8.33
C ASN A 80 10.58 3.30 7.70
N GLN A 81 10.92 4.27 8.54
CA GLN A 81 11.21 5.63 8.10
C GLN A 81 12.38 5.73 7.10
N SER A 82 13.27 4.73 7.05
CA SER A 82 14.40 4.72 6.12
C SER A 82 14.00 4.34 4.69
N ALA A 83 12.79 3.80 4.48
CA ALA A 83 12.32 3.44 3.16
C ALA A 83 12.17 4.69 2.28
N SER A 84 12.78 4.69 1.10
CA SER A 84 12.77 5.84 0.19
C SER A 84 11.37 6.31 -0.19
N LEU A 85 10.41 5.38 -0.28
CA LEU A 85 9.01 5.68 -0.55
C LEU A 85 8.35 6.46 0.59
N ILE A 86 8.75 6.19 1.82
CA ILE A 86 8.23 6.88 3.02
C ILE A 86 8.85 8.29 3.12
N GLN A 87 10.14 8.43 2.84
CA GLN A 87 10.83 9.72 2.86
C GLN A 87 10.17 10.76 1.94
N GLY A 88 9.64 10.33 0.80
CA GLY A 88 8.92 11.21 -0.13
C GLY A 88 7.56 11.73 0.39
N LEU A 89 7.04 11.18 1.50
CA LEU A 89 5.82 11.67 2.15
C LEU A 89 6.09 12.73 3.22
N ALA A 90 7.35 13.05 3.53
CA ALA A 90 7.70 14.03 4.54
C ALA A 90 6.98 15.37 4.28
N GLY A 91 6.33 15.90 5.31
CA GLY A 91 5.57 17.16 5.24
C GLY A 91 4.26 17.09 4.42
N TYR A 92 3.87 15.93 3.89
CA TYR A 92 2.62 15.77 3.16
C TYR A 92 1.51 15.21 4.05
N ASN A 93 0.40 15.96 4.18
CA ASN A 93 -0.75 15.50 4.95
C ASN A 93 -1.64 14.58 4.11
N PHE A 94 -1.42 13.27 4.21
CA PHE A 94 -2.19 12.24 3.51
C PHE A 94 -3.21 11.49 4.39
N THR A 95 -3.22 11.75 5.70
CA THR A 95 -4.06 11.04 6.69
C THR A 95 -5.54 11.05 6.31
N GLY A 96 -6.08 12.21 5.96
CA GLY A 96 -7.50 12.32 5.58
C GLY A 96 -7.85 11.57 4.29
N LYS A 97 -6.89 11.49 3.35
CA LYS A 97 -7.07 10.75 2.09
C LYS A 97 -6.97 9.24 2.32
N LEU A 98 -5.98 8.82 3.11
CA LEU A 98 -5.81 7.43 3.51
C LEU A 98 -7.06 6.90 4.25
N ARG A 99 -7.60 7.69 5.19
CA ARG A 99 -8.83 7.34 5.92
C ARG A 99 -10.01 7.13 4.97
N LYS A 100 -10.19 7.98 3.97
CA LYS A 100 -11.23 7.81 2.94
C LYS A 100 -11.05 6.53 2.11
N TYR A 101 -9.82 6.18 1.77
CA TYR A 101 -9.55 4.94 1.04
C TYR A 101 -9.82 3.71 1.90
N LEU A 102 -9.40 3.72 3.16
CA LEU A 102 -9.57 2.60 4.07
C LEU A 102 -11.04 2.33 4.40
N GLN A 103 -11.85 3.37 4.60
CA GLN A 103 -13.28 3.28 4.90
C GLN A 103 -14.11 2.58 3.81
N VAL A 104 -13.60 2.47 2.59
CA VAL A 104 -14.24 1.69 1.52
C VAL A 104 -14.18 0.18 1.80
N PHE A 105 -13.13 -0.27 2.49
CA PHE A 105 -12.82 -1.68 2.68
C PHE A 105 -13.09 -2.19 4.08
N ALA A 106 -12.90 -1.37 5.10
CA ALA A 106 -12.90 -1.79 6.49
C ALA A 106 -13.50 -0.73 7.40
N ASP A 107 -14.21 -1.24 8.42
CA ASP A 107 -14.81 -0.42 9.49
C ASP A 107 -13.82 -0.30 10.66
N ILE A 108 -12.64 0.24 10.35
CA ILE A 108 -11.59 0.58 11.32
C ILE A 108 -11.12 2.01 11.07
N ASP A 109 -10.63 2.65 12.11
CA ASP A 109 -9.94 3.93 12.01
C ASP A 109 -8.50 3.78 12.50
N PHE A 110 -7.68 4.81 12.31
CA PHE A 110 -6.27 4.77 12.66
C PHE A 110 -5.76 6.16 13.02
N ASP A 111 -4.69 6.19 13.83
CA ASP A 111 -3.93 7.40 14.11
C ASP A 111 -2.42 7.15 13.94
N PHE A 112 -1.76 8.14 13.33
CA PHE A 112 -0.31 8.17 13.20
C PHE A 112 0.32 8.78 14.43
N HIS A 113 1.40 8.13 14.88
CA HIS A 113 2.25 8.65 15.96
C HIS A 113 3.61 9.02 15.40
N TYR A 114 4.12 10.16 15.85
CA TYR A 114 5.35 10.78 15.38
C TYR A 114 6.32 10.91 16.54
N ASP A 115 7.62 10.68 16.29
CA ASP A 115 8.67 11.03 17.24
C ASP A 115 8.82 12.56 17.31
N GLU A 116 9.00 13.10 18.51
CA GLU A 116 9.18 14.54 18.73
C GLU A 116 10.42 15.10 17.99
N ASN A 117 11.42 14.25 17.74
CA ASN A 117 12.65 14.62 17.03
C ASN A 117 12.55 14.44 15.51
N SER A 118 11.49 13.76 15.01
CA SER A 118 11.24 13.49 13.59
C SER A 118 9.75 13.64 13.25
N PRO A 119 9.17 14.85 13.38
CA PRO A 119 7.72 15.05 13.25
C PRO A 119 7.20 15.00 11.80
N GLU A 120 8.07 14.82 10.82
CA GLU A 120 7.68 14.86 9.40
C GLU A 120 7.19 13.51 8.87
N ILE A 121 7.63 12.42 9.49
CA ILE A 121 7.31 11.05 9.09
C ILE A 121 6.83 10.27 10.31
N PRO A 122 5.68 9.57 10.24
CA PRO A 122 5.20 8.81 11.38
C PRO A 122 6.10 7.60 11.70
N ASP A 123 6.23 7.27 12.99
CA ASP A 123 6.95 6.09 13.46
C ASP A 123 6.09 4.84 13.42
N TYR A 124 4.83 4.99 13.80
CA TYR A 124 3.90 3.87 13.86
C TYR A 124 2.44 4.32 13.73
N VAL A 125 1.59 3.34 13.51
CA VAL A 125 0.14 3.49 13.43
C VAL A 125 -0.51 2.66 14.52
N VAL A 126 -1.50 3.22 15.20
CA VAL A 126 -2.44 2.50 16.04
C VAL A 126 -3.81 2.47 15.37
N PHE A 127 -4.59 1.44 15.67
CA PHE A 127 -5.91 1.26 15.07
C PHE A 127 -6.99 1.32 16.14
N SER A 128 -8.15 1.87 15.76
CA SER A 128 -9.36 1.93 16.58
C SER A 128 -10.57 1.44 15.81
N LYS A 129 -11.63 1.13 16.55
CA LYS A 129 -12.91 0.74 15.99
C LYS A 129 -14.04 1.26 16.85
N LYS A 130 -15.08 1.79 16.20
CA LYS A 130 -16.33 2.13 16.83
C LYS A 130 -17.21 0.90 17.01
N VAL A 131 -17.72 0.72 18.21
CA VAL A 131 -18.60 -0.40 18.58
C VAL A 131 -19.88 0.16 19.18
N THR A 132 -21.00 -0.18 18.54
CA THR A 132 -22.32 0.18 19.06
C THR A 132 -22.84 -0.93 19.97
N HIS A 133 -23.19 -0.60 21.20
CA HIS A 133 -23.80 -1.53 22.12
C HIS A 133 -25.05 -0.90 22.78
N ARG A 134 -25.93 -1.75 23.31
CA ARG A 134 -27.14 -1.27 23.99
C ARG A 134 -26.93 -1.27 25.49
N VAL A 135 -27.20 -0.12 26.10
CA VAL A 135 -27.22 0.05 27.56
C VAL A 135 -28.63 0.43 28.03
N LYS A 136 -28.99 0.01 29.23
CA LYS A 136 -30.27 0.36 29.84
C LYS A 136 -30.08 1.62 30.69
N LEU A 137 -30.59 2.77 30.21
CA LEU A 137 -30.56 4.04 30.91
C LEU A 137 -32.00 4.38 31.33
N ASN A 138 -32.21 4.64 32.62
CA ASN A 138 -33.51 5.00 33.18
C ASN A 138 -34.67 4.04 32.82
N GLY A 139 -34.37 2.75 32.61
CA GLY A 139 -35.35 1.73 32.23
C GLY A 139 -35.55 1.52 30.74
N GLU A 140 -35.00 2.38 29.87
CA GLU A 140 -35.07 2.30 28.41
C GLU A 140 -33.76 1.83 27.80
N TRP A 141 -33.82 1.06 26.70
CA TRP A 141 -32.66 0.62 25.95
C TRP A 141 -32.21 1.74 25.02
N THR A 142 -30.98 2.21 25.22
CA THR A 142 -30.33 3.24 24.39
C THR A 142 -29.11 2.66 23.73
N GLU A 143 -28.93 2.98 22.46
CA GLU A 143 -27.68 2.63 21.72
C GLU A 143 -26.62 3.66 22.10
N VAL A 144 -25.45 3.15 22.49
CA VAL A 144 -24.26 3.93 22.82
C VAL A 144 -23.13 3.47 21.92
N GLU A 145 -22.40 4.41 21.35
CA GLU A 145 -21.23 4.18 20.54
C GLU A 145 -19.98 4.45 21.37
N ASP A 146 -19.12 3.45 21.52
CA ASP A 146 -17.82 3.56 22.17
C ASP A 146 -16.71 3.33 21.14
N GLU A 147 -15.60 4.01 21.29
CA GLU A 147 -14.40 3.79 20.53
C GLU A 147 -13.42 2.90 21.31
N ILE A 148 -13.01 1.80 20.71
CA ILE A 148 -11.99 0.89 21.26
C ILE A 148 -10.69 1.21 20.55
N GLU A 149 -9.73 1.73 21.31
CA GLU A 149 -8.40 2.08 20.81
C GLU A 149 -7.41 0.91 20.94
N ASN A 150 -6.28 1.00 20.23
CA ASN A 150 -5.17 0.04 20.26
C ASN A 150 -5.60 -1.40 19.97
N ILE A 151 -6.54 -1.56 19.03
CA ILE A 151 -6.99 -2.89 18.62
C ILE A 151 -5.94 -3.61 17.78
N LYS A 152 -5.88 -4.93 17.92
CA LYS A 152 -5.17 -5.78 16.98
C LYS A 152 -6.09 -6.01 15.77
N ILE A 153 -5.67 -5.54 14.62
CA ILE A 153 -6.38 -5.78 13.36
C ILE A 153 -6.06 -7.17 12.79
N SER A 154 -6.92 -7.68 11.92
CA SER A 154 -6.69 -8.90 11.18
C SER A 154 -5.61 -8.69 10.10
N ARG A 155 -4.99 -9.77 9.61
CA ARG A 155 -4.04 -9.69 8.50
C ARG A 155 -4.66 -9.16 7.20
N GLY A 156 -5.96 -9.37 7.00
CA GLY A 156 -6.68 -8.80 5.87
C GLY A 156 -6.77 -7.28 5.98
N GLU A 157 -7.18 -6.76 7.14
CA GLU A 157 -7.25 -5.32 7.42
C GLU A 157 -5.88 -4.64 7.33
N GLU A 158 -4.83 -5.30 7.85
CA GLU A 158 -3.46 -4.82 7.71
C GLU A 158 -3.06 -4.62 6.24
N ARG A 159 -3.33 -5.60 5.38
CA ARG A 159 -3.04 -5.51 3.95
C ARG A 159 -3.86 -4.45 3.23
N LEU A 160 -5.12 -4.30 3.61
CA LEU A 160 -5.96 -3.21 3.09
C LEU A 160 -5.40 -1.85 3.48
N PHE A 161 -4.95 -1.69 4.73
CA PHE A 161 -4.27 -0.46 5.16
C PHE A 161 -3.00 -0.19 4.35
N VAL A 162 -2.14 -1.20 4.19
CA VAL A 162 -0.89 -1.09 3.39
C VAL A 162 -1.21 -0.73 1.93
N TRP A 163 -2.25 -1.32 1.35
CA TRP A 163 -2.72 -0.96 0.01
C TRP A 163 -3.18 0.49 -0.08
N CYS A 164 -4.03 0.92 0.83
CA CYS A 164 -4.54 2.29 0.86
C CYS A 164 -3.39 3.31 1.05
N PHE A 165 -2.40 2.95 1.86
CA PHE A 165 -1.19 3.75 2.05
C PHE A 165 -0.38 3.86 0.76
N PHE A 166 -0.13 2.73 0.09
CA PHE A 166 0.52 2.69 -1.21
C PHE A 166 -0.23 3.52 -2.25
N ARG A 167 -1.56 3.47 -2.23
CA ARG A 167 -2.41 4.28 -3.10
C ARG A 167 -2.18 5.78 -2.88
N CYS A 168 -1.97 6.22 -1.64
CA CYS A 168 -1.63 7.61 -1.35
C CYS A 168 -0.28 8.00 -1.97
N ILE A 169 0.71 7.09 -1.96
CA ILE A 169 2.01 7.32 -2.64
C ILE A 169 1.80 7.40 -4.16
N LEU A 170 1.03 6.48 -4.74
CA LEU A 170 0.73 6.48 -6.17
C LEU A 170 0.08 7.79 -6.62
N ASP A 171 -0.83 8.34 -5.82
CA ASP A 171 -1.41 9.65 -6.09
C ASP A 171 -0.36 10.78 -6.11
N GLN A 172 0.68 10.69 -5.26
CA GLN A 172 1.76 11.67 -5.27
C GLN A 172 2.61 11.55 -6.55
N VAL A 173 2.86 10.33 -7.01
CA VAL A 173 3.54 10.07 -8.29
C VAL A 173 2.73 10.66 -9.44
N ILE A 174 1.43 10.37 -9.51
CA ILE A 174 0.53 10.84 -10.59
C ILE A 174 0.41 12.37 -10.58
N ASN A 175 0.37 12.98 -9.40
CA ASN A 175 0.29 14.44 -9.26
C ASN A 175 1.63 15.16 -9.45
N GLY A 176 2.70 14.45 -9.79
CA GLY A 176 4.01 15.01 -10.10
C GLY A 176 4.76 15.57 -8.89
N ASN A 177 4.59 14.95 -7.71
CA ASN A 177 5.36 15.33 -6.54
C ASN A 177 6.86 15.13 -6.82
N GLU A 178 7.65 16.20 -6.55
CA GLU A 178 9.09 16.25 -6.86
C GLU A 178 9.89 15.10 -6.21
N ALA A 179 9.45 14.61 -5.04
CA ALA A 179 10.09 13.48 -4.36
C ALA A 179 10.01 12.17 -5.15
N TYR A 180 9.07 12.05 -6.08
CA TYR A 180 8.80 10.85 -6.88
C TYR A 180 9.00 11.08 -8.39
N LYS A 181 9.63 12.16 -8.80
CA LYS A 181 9.79 12.55 -10.22
C LYS A 181 10.49 11.51 -11.10
N ASP A 182 11.33 10.68 -10.48
CA ASP A 182 12.07 9.64 -11.19
C ASP A 182 11.26 8.35 -11.39
N ILE A 183 10.10 8.20 -10.76
CA ILE A 183 9.20 7.05 -10.92
C ILE A 183 8.54 7.11 -12.30
N LYS A 184 8.81 6.08 -13.12
CA LYS A 184 8.27 5.93 -14.48
C LYS A 184 7.34 4.74 -14.62
N TYR A 185 7.52 3.74 -13.79
CA TYR A 185 6.82 2.47 -13.86
C TYR A 185 6.12 2.14 -12.55
N LEU A 186 5.01 1.41 -12.67
CA LEU A 186 4.28 0.83 -11.54
C LEU A 186 4.31 -0.69 -11.70
N SER A 187 4.78 -1.40 -10.68
CA SER A 187 4.73 -2.87 -10.62
C SER A 187 3.91 -3.30 -9.42
N ILE A 188 2.86 -4.07 -9.66
CA ILE A 188 1.95 -4.57 -8.63
C ILE A 188 2.00 -6.09 -8.63
N ASP A 189 2.51 -6.69 -7.55
CA ASP A 189 2.61 -8.14 -7.40
C ASP A 189 1.54 -8.67 -6.44
N ALA A 190 0.71 -9.57 -6.95
CA ALA A 190 -0.30 -10.33 -6.21
C ALA A 190 -1.18 -9.48 -5.25
N PRO A 191 -1.73 -8.35 -5.69
CA PRO A 191 -2.42 -7.40 -4.80
C PRO A 191 -3.61 -8.01 -4.07
N MET A 192 -4.23 -9.03 -4.65
CA MET A 192 -5.47 -9.64 -4.16
C MET A 192 -5.28 -10.98 -3.44
N SER A 193 -4.04 -11.44 -3.23
CA SER A 193 -3.74 -12.82 -2.79
C SER A 193 -4.30 -13.24 -1.42
N SER A 194 -4.98 -12.34 -0.71
CA SER A 194 -5.52 -12.58 0.64
C SER A 194 -6.71 -11.70 1.01
N LEU A 195 -7.30 -11.06 0.02
CA LEU A 195 -8.55 -10.34 0.19
C LEU A 195 -9.71 -11.31 0.01
N ASP A 196 -10.82 -11.06 0.71
CA ASP A 196 -12.09 -11.72 0.44
C ASP A 196 -12.71 -11.21 -0.88
N ASP A 197 -13.71 -11.93 -1.40
CA ASP A 197 -14.30 -11.65 -2.71
C ASP A 197 -14.87 -10.22 -2.83
N ASN A 198 -15.41 -9.67 -1.75
CA ASN A 198 -15.97 -8.30 -1.74
C ASN A 198 -14.86 -7.26 -1.84
N ASN A 199 -13.78 -7.46 -1.09
CA ASN A 199 -12.63 -6.57 -1.11
C ASN A 199 -11.86 -6.66 -2.45
N VAL A 200 -11.85 -7.82 -3.10
CA VAL A 200 -11.27 -7.98 -4.46
C VAL A 200 -11.99 -7.10 -5.47
N ILE A 201 -13.33 -7.06 -5.44
CA ILE A 201 -14.13 -6.22 -6.35
C ILE A 201 -13.84 -4.74 -6.09
N ALA A 202 -13.94 -4.30 -4.83
CA ALA A 202 -13.66 -2.91 -4.46
C ALA A 202 -12.23 -2.47 -4.78
N PHE A 203 -11.26 -3.40 -4.67
CA PHE A 203 -9.89 -3.18 -5.08
C PHE A 203 -9.76 -2.97 -6.59
N ALA A 204 -10.40 -3.82 -7.40
CA ALA A 204 -10.34 -3.74 -8.85
C ALA A 204 -10.96 -2.43 -9.40
N GLU A 205 -11.97 -1.88 -8.71
CA GLU A 205 -12.58 -0.59 -9.06
C GLU A 205 -11.66 0.61 -8.76
N GLN A 206 -10.60 0.42 -7.98
CA GLN A 206 -9.66 1.49 -7.60
C GLN A 206 -8.36 1.48 -8.42
N LEU A 207 -8.10 0.46 -9.21
CA LEU A 207 -6.96 0.37 -10.14
C LEU A 207 -7.27 1.14 -11.43
#